data_0f55c848bf4784423654be05d76dd8fc
#
_entry.id   0f55c848bf4784423654be05d76dd8fc
#
_cell.length_a   1.000
_cell.length_b   1.000
_cell.length_c   1.000
_cell.angle_alpha   90.00
_cell.angle_beta   90.00
_cell.angle_gamma   90.00
#
_symmetry.space_group_name_H-M   'P 1'
#
loop_
_entity.id
_entity.type
_entity.pdbx_description
1 polymer ?
#
loop_
_entity_poly.entity_id
_entity_poly.type
_entity_poly.pdbx_seq_one_letter_code
_entity_poly.pdbx_strand_id
1 'polypeptide(L)'
;ATASLPVVAQPGLPKGVIAIALGYGRTAVGKTANGIGANASPFVSFADGTFNYIASGVSVSESKDKYQIAATQTHHTMMGREIVKEATLAEYKKDSKAGNEDLLYATNLTTTKQEGKATAKELDLWAAYENKNHFWNMAIDLNACIGCGSCVISCTAENNVPVVGKDEVRRSREMHWMRIDRYYSSDMNEEVAEKDGVGAIDKFLKMEVPSSADTIEVVFQPIMCQHCNHAPCETVCPVLATTHSLEGLNQMTYNRCIGTRYCANNCPYKVRRFNWFRYNENVEFDFNMYDDLGKMVLNPDVTVRSRGVMEKCSMCIQRIQAGKLDAKKNSSRP
;
A
#
# COMPACT_ATOMS: atom_id res chain seq x y z
N ALA A 1 0.82 30.45 -18.70
CA ALA A 1 1.79 29.44 -18.21
C ALA A 1 1.69 28.20 -19.12
N THR A 2 2.78 27.51 -19.31
CA THR A 2 2.85 26.24 -20.09
C THR A 2 3.63 25.23 -19.27
N ALA A 3 3.14 23.97 -19.23
CA ALA A 3 3.83 22.87 -18.58
C ALA A 3 3.70 21.60 -19.42
N SER A 4 4.77 20.82 -19.52
CA SER A 4 4.76 19.49 -20.14
C SER A 4 4.84 18.44 -19.03
N LEU A 5 3.88 17.53 -18.99
CA LEU A 5 3.68 16.60 -17.87
C LEU A 5 3.28 15.22 -18.40
N PRO A 6 3.71 14.13 -17.73
CA PRO A 6 3.14 12.82 -17.94
C PRO A 6 1.64 12.81 -17.59
N VAL A 7 0.83 12.14 -18.40
CA VAL A 7 -0.62 12.06 -18.21
C VAL A 7 -1.03 10.64 -17.84
N VAL A 8 -1.92 10.53 -16.88
CA VAL A 8 -2.60 9.30 -16.48
C VAL A 8 -4.10 9.53 -16.52
N ALA A 9 -4.83 8.63 -17.17
CA ALA A 9 -6.29 8.62 -17.04
C ALA A 9 -6.65 8.15 -15.63
N GLN A 10 -7.37 8.99 -14.90
CA GLN A 10 -7.85 8.67 -13.56
C GLN A 10 -9.36 8.51 -13.60
N PRO A 11 -9.87 7.32 -13.32
CA PRO A 11 -11.32 7.09 -13.22
C PRO A 11 -11.98 8.00 -12.17
N GLY A 12 -13.22 8.40 -12.41
CA GLY A 12 -13.97 9.28 -11.52
C GLY A 12 -13.65 10.78 -11.65
N LEU A 13 -12.68 11.17 -12.48
CA LEU A 13 -12.43 12.58 -12.76
C LEU A 13 -13.45 13.11 -13.79
N PRO A 14 -14.16 14.22 -13.52
CA PRO A 14 -15.15 14.77 -14.45
C PRO A 14 -14.57 15.09 -15.82
N LYS A 15 -15.40 14.93 -16.87
CA LYS A 15 -14.99 15.27 -18.23
C LYS A 15 -14.59 16.73 -18.34
N GLY A 16 -13.50 17.00 -19.03
CA GLY A 16 -12.98 18.35 -19.24
C GLY A 16 -12.20 18.92 -18.04
N VAL A 17 -11.94 18.12 -17.03
CA VAL A 17 -11.15 18.49 -15.86
C VAL A 17 -9.79 17.77 -15.88
N ILE A 18 -8.72 18.51 -15.55
CA ILE A 18 -7.37 18.01 -15.39
C ILE A 18 -6.89 18.37 -13.99
N ALA A 19 -6.38 17.38 -13.25
CA ALA A 19 -5.76 17.62 -11.95
C ALA A 19 -4.23 17.62 -12.10
N ILE A 20 -3.57 18.66 -11.58
CA ILE A 20 -2.11 18.79 -11.60
C ILE A 20 -1.61 18.95 -10.16
N ALA A 21 -0.65 18.08 -9.77
CA ALA A 21 -0.04 18.18 -8.45
C ALA A 21 0.90 19.38 -8.34
N LEU A 22 0.76 20.17 -7.28
CA LEU A 22 1.67 21.24 -6.92
C LEU A 22 2.91 20.70 -6.19
N GLY A 23 3.98 21.51 -6.18
CA GLY A 23 5.20 21.23 -5.41
C GLY A 23 6.33 20.59 -6.19
N TYR A 24 6.12 20.22 -7.46
CA TYR A 24 7.16 19.76 -8.37
C TYR A 24 7.87 20.90 -9.11
N GLY A 25 8.94 20.59 -9.82
CA GLY A 25 9.70 21.54 -10.65
C GLY A 25 10.46 22.60 -9.84
N ARG A 26 10.70 22.34 -8.56
CA ARG A 26 11.47 23.23 -7.68
C ARG A 26 12.96 23.07 -7.92
N THR A 27 13.72 24.13 -7.62
CA THR A 27 15.17 24.18 -7.59
C THR A 27 15.65 24.45 -6.16
N ALA A 28 16.89 24.14 -5.83
CA ALA A 28 17.47 24.32 -4.50
C ALA A 28 16.75 23.57 -3.36
N VAL A 29 16.26 22.36 -3.64
CA VAL A 29 15.52 21.51 -2.68
C VAL A 29 16.25 20.18 -2.38
N GLY A 30 17.55 20.13 -2.60
CA GLY A 30 18.38 18.95 -2.42
C GLY A 30 18.41 18.02 -3.65
N LYS A 31 19.29 17.04 -3.61
CA LYS A 31 19.56 16.15 -4.76
C LYS A 31 18.32 15.39 -5.24
N THR A 32 17.48 14.94 -4.33
CA THR A 32 16.34 14.07 -4.62
C THR A 32 15.21 14.76 -5.35
N ALA A 33 14.97 16.03 -5.06
CA ALA A 33 13.79 16.75 -5.55
C ALA A 33 14.12 17.88 -6.56
N ASN A 34 15.40 18.18 -6.74
CA ASN A 34 15.82 19.31 -7.59
C ASN A 34 15.51 19.03 -9.06
N GLY A 35 14.70 19.91 -9.67
CA GLY A 35 14.34 19.82 -11.08
C GLY A 35 13.40 18.65 -11.44
N ILE A 36 12.82 17.96 -10.48
CA ILE A 36 11.91 16.83 -10.74
C ILE A 36 10.50 17.35 -11.05
N GLY A 37 9.96 16.92 -12.21
CA GLY A 37 8.63 17.29 -12.68
C GLY A 37 8.58 18.74 -13.19
N ALA A 38 7.38 19.29 -13.31
CA ALA A 38 7.15 20.66 -13.76
C ALA A 38 6.50 21.51 -12.68
N ASN A 39 6.85 22.79 -12.64
CA ASN A 39 6.28 23.74 -11.71
C ASN A 39 4.87 24.16 -12.16
N ALA A 40 3.86 23.73 -11.43
CA ALA A 40 2.45 24.09 -11.67
C ALA A 40 1.99 25.34 -10.89
N SER A 41 2.84 25.94 -10.05
CA SER A 41 2.48 27.16 -9.31
C SER A 41 2.03 28.34 -10.20
N PRO A 42 2.54 28.51 -11.43
CA PRO A 42 2.06 29.58 -12.32
C PRO A 42 0.60 29.46 -12.78
N PHE A 43 -0.06 28.32 -12.53
CA PHE A 43 -1.50 28.15 -12.77
C PHE A 43 -2.35 28.54 -11.56
N VAL A 44 -1.74 28.78 -10.41
CA VAL A 44 -2.42 29.25 -9.20
C VAL A 44 -2.50 30.77 -9.23
N SER A 45 -3.68 31.32 -9.01
CA SER A 45 -3.89 32.75 -8.88
C SER A 45 -4.09 33.15 -7.42
N PHE A 46 -3.84 34.41 -7.10
CA PHE A 46 -4.09 34.98 -5.79
C PHE A 46 -5.05 36.17 -5.95
N ALA A 47 -6.21 36.05 -5.35
CA ALA A 47 -7.23 37.11 -5.37
C ALA A 47 -7.96 37.16 -4.02
N ASP A 48 -8.40 38.33 -3.60
CA ASP A 48 -9.19 38.54 -2.38
C ASP A 48 -8.57 37.92 -1.11
N GLY A 49 -7.25 37.93 -1.02
CA GLY A 49 -6.53 37.40 0.13
C GLY A 49 -6.40 35.88 0.19
N THR A 50 -6.84 35.17 -0.86
CA THR A 50 -6.80 33.70 -0.92
C THR A 50 -6.15 33.20 -2.21
N PHE A 51 -5.60 31.98 -2.15
CA PHE A 51 -5.12 31.27 -3.32
C PHE A 51 -6.28 30.56 -4.03
N ASN A 52 -6.39 30.78 -5.33
CA ASN A 52 -7.30 30.03 -6.18
C ASN A 52 -6.53 28.97 -6.94
N TYR A 53 -6.88 27.71 -6.70
CA TYR A 53 -6.28 26.53 -7.30
C TYR A 53 -7.01 26.05 -8.56
N ILE A 54 -8.00 26.79 -9.03
CA ILE A 54 -8.77 26.48 -10.24
C ILE A 54 -8.34 27.43 -11.34
N ALA A 55 -7.91 26.87 -12.48
CA ALA A 55 -7.64 27.62 -13.69
C ALA A 55 -8.61 27.19 -14.79
N SER A 56 -9.29 28.13 -15.42
CA SER A 56 -10.20 27.91 -16.54
C SER A 56 -9.57 28.34 -17.86
N GLY A 57 -10.11 27.86 -18.99
CA GLY A 57 -9.63 28.21 -20.31
C GLY A 57 -8.27 27.59 -20.66
N VAL A 58 -7.97 26.44 -20.09
CA VAL A 58 -6.73 25.69 -20.33
C VAL A 58 -6.85 24.91 -21.64
N SER A 59 -5.86 25.04 -22.52
CA SER A 59 -5.73 24.21 -23.72
C SER A 59 -4.73 23.07 -23.48
N VAL A 60 -5.06 21.89 -23.98
CA VAL A 60 -4.21 20.70 -23.88
C VAL A 60 -3.82 20.25 -25.28
N SER A 61 -2.56 19.96 -25.46
CA SER A 61 -2.05 19.36 -26.69
C SER A 61 -1.21 18.13 -26.36
N GLU A 62 -1.29 17.12 -27.20
CA GLU A 62 -0.47 15.93 -27.07
C GLU A 62 0.99 16.22 -27.41
N SER A 63 1.91 15.73 -26.57
CA SER A 63 3.34 15.69 -26.87
C SER A 63 3.68 14.41 -27.63
N LYS A 64 4.70 14.46 -28.47
CA LYS A 64 5.26 13.27 -29.14
C LYS A 64 6.05 12.37 -28.18
N ASP A 65 6.38 12.88 -27.00
CA ASP A 65 7.19 12.17 -26.03
C ASP A 65 6.35 11.15 -25.28
N LYS A 66 6.93 9.99 -25.03
CA LYS A 66 6.33 8.93 -24.19
C LYS A 66 7.02 8.87 -22.86
N TYR A 67 6.24 8.75 -21.80
CA TYR A 67 6.75 8.61 -20.44
C TYR A 67 6.23 7.34 -19.79
N GLN A 68 7.14 6.50 -19.31
CA GLN A 68 6.77 5.31 -18.56
C GLN A 68 6.51 5.68 -17.09
N ILE A 69 5.29 5.48 -16.63
CA ILE A 69 4.88 5.75 -15.26
C ILE A 69 5.39 4.64 -14.36
N ALA A 70 5.83 5.00 -13.14
CA ALA A 70 6.15 4.07 -12.08
C ALA A 70 4.93 3.88 -11.17
N ALA A 71 4.50 2.64 -10.97
CA ALA A 71 3.38 2.30 -10.11
C ALA A 71 3.78 1.21 -9.12
N THR A 72 3.41 1.37 -7.85
CA THR A 72 3.65 0.38 -6.80
C THR A 72 2.51 -0.64 -6.70
N GLN A 73 1.31 -0.26 -7.12
CA GLN A 73 0.17 -1.16 -7.23
C GLN A 73 0.23 -1.93 -8.55
N THR A 74 0.25 -3.25 -8.48
CA THR A 74 0.35 -4.14 -9.65
C THR A 74 -0.98 -4.77 -10.06
N HIS A 75 -1.98 -4.72 -9.16
CA HIS A 75 -3.33 -5.23 -9.39
C HIS A 75 -4.31 -4.06 -9.32
N HIS A 76 -5.01 -3.79 -10.42
CA HIS A 76 -5.89 -2.63 -10.57
C HIS A 76 -7.36 -2.98 -10.45
N THR A 77 -7.72 -4.26 -10.60
CA THR A 77 -9.10 -4.76 -10.50
C THR A 77 -9.25 -5.70 -9.31
N MET A 78 -10.37 -5.66 -8.64
CA MET A 78 -10.77 -6.60 -7.60
C MET A 78 -11.21 -7.95 -8.15
N MET A 79 -11.49 -8.03 -9.46
CA MET A 79 -11.96 -9.23 -10.15
C MET A 79 -13.22 -9.83 -9.52
N GLY A 80 -14.17 -9.02 -9.12
CA GLY A 80 -15.40 -9.42 -8.47
C GLY A 80 -15.23 -9.97 -7.05
N ARG A 81 -14.06 -9.79 -6.44
CA ARG A 81 -13.80 -10.19 -5.04
C ARG A 81 -14.02 -9.00 -4.12
N GLU A 82 -14.65 -9.21 -3.00
CA GLU A 82 -14.86 -8.20 -1.96
C GLU A 82 -13.57 -7.90 -1.18
N ILE A 83 -12.61 -7.25 -1.83
CA ILE A 83 -11.35 -6.82 -1.19
C ILE A 83 -11.62 -5.64 -0.26
N VAL A 84 -12.44 -4.69 -0.71
CA VAL A 84 -12.94 -3.58 0.09
C VAL A 84 -14.33 -3.97 0.60
N LYS A 85 -14.49 -3.94 1.91
CA LYS A 85 -15.75 -4.26 2.57
C LYS A 85 -16.42 -2.98 3.04
N GLU A 86 -17.64 -2.77 2.63
CA GLU A 86 -18.40 -1.55 2.84
C GLU A 86 -19.77 -1.88 3.43
N ALA A 87 -20.29 -0.98 4.25
CA ALA A 87 -21.66 -1.03 4.75
C ALA A 87 -22.15 0.39 5.02
N THR A 88 -23.43 0.60 4.87
CA THR A 88 -24.05 1.87 5.26
C THR A 88 -24.16 1.97 6.79
N LEU A 89 -24.20 3.20 7.31
CA LEU A 89 -24.44 3.42 8.73
C LEU A 89 -25.76 2.80 9.22
N ALA A 90 -26.76 2.74 8.35
CA ALA A 90 -28.05 2.15 8.68
C ALA A 90 -27.97 0.62 8.84
N GLU A 91 -27.20 -0.05 7.98
CA GLU A 91 -26.93 -1.48 8.07
C GLU A 91 -26.08 -1.79 9.31
N TYR A 92 -25.00 -1.03 9.54
CA TYR A 92 -24.15 -1.20 10.72
C TYR A 92 -24.92 -1.04 12.04
N LYS A 93 -25.90 -0.13 12.11
CA LYS A 93 -26.75 0.03 13.31
C LYS A 93 -27.69 -1.17 13.55
N LYS A 94 -28.05 -1.91 12.49
CA LYS A 94 -28.86 -3.12 12.59
C LYS A 94 -28.01 -4.34 12.91
N ASP A 95 -26.86 -4.46 12.28
CA ASP A 95 -25.88 -5.53 12.46
C ASP A 95 -24.47 -4.95 12.48
N SER A 96 -23.80 -5.06 13.62
CA SER A 96 -22.41 -4.60 13.80
C SER A 96 -21.39 -5.35 12.96
N LYS A 97 -21.77 -6.44 12.30
CA LYS A 97 -20.95 -7.20 11.36
C LYS A 97 -21.25 -6.86 9.90
N ALA A 98 -22.19 -5.96 9.62
CA ALA A 98 -22.50 -5.56 8.25
C ALA A 98 -21.23 -5.16 7.48
N GLY A 99 -21.07 -5.69 6.27
CA GLY A 99 -19.85 -5.56 5.46
C GLY A 99 -18.68 -6.43 5.89
N ASN A 100 -18.77 -7.14 7.03
CA ASN A 100 -17.75 -8.06 7.53
C ASN A 100 -18.30 -9.44 7.85
N GLU A 101 -19.33 -9.86 7.12
CA GLU A 101 -19.89 -11.21 7.23
C GLU A 101 -18.83 -12.26 6.95
N ASP A 102 -18.94 -13.39 7.62
CA ASP A 102 -18.05 -14.52 7.40
C ASP A 102 -18.31 -15.10 6.00
N LEU A 103 -17.28 -15.14 5.16
CA LEU A 103 -17.36 -15.78 3.85
C LEU A 103 -17.59 -17.28 4.02
N LEU A 104 -18.60 -17.80 3.32
CA LEU A 104 -18.95 -19.21 3.31
C LEU A 104 -18.39 -19.89 2.07
N TYR A 105 -17.62 -20.91 2.27
CA TYR A 105 -17.00 -21.72 1.21
C TYR A 105 -17.77 -23.04 1.02
N ALA A 106 -17.99 -23.43 -0.21
CA ALA A 106 -18.55 -24.75 -0.51
C ALA A 106 -17.62 -25.85 -0.02
N THR A 107 -18.16 -26.86 0.65
CA THR A 107 -17.39 -27.96 1.22
C THR A 107 -18.19 -29.25 1.24
N ASN A 108 -17.50 -30.38 1.13
CA ASN A 108 -18.07 -31.72 1.33
C ASN A 108 -17.89 -32.23 2.77
N LEU A 109 -17.37 -31.40 3.67
CA LEU A 109 -17.20 -31.76 5.08
C LEU A 109 -18.56 -31.85 5.78
N THR A 110 -18.83 -32.95 6.44
CA THR A 110 -20.08 -33.21 7.16
C THR A 110 -20.12 -32.64 8.58
N THR A 111 -18.97 -32.13 9.04
CA THR A 111 -18.80 -31.59 10.41
C THR A 111 -19.05 -30.09 10.51
N THR A 112 -19.44 -29.43 9.42
CA THR A 112 -19.66 -27.98 9.37
C THR A 112 -21.02 -27.59 9.96
N LYS A 113 -21.13 -26.38 10.50
CA LYS A 113 -22.39 -25.86 11.08
C LYS A 113 -23.50 -25.69 10.05
N GLN A 114 -23.13 -25.47 8.79
CA GLN A 114 -24.08 -25.40 7.68
C GLN A 114 -23.77 -26.53 6.69
N GLU A 115 -24.77 -27.26 6.29
CA GLU A 115 -24.61 -28.34 5.32
C GLU A 115 -24.09 -27.81 3.99
N GLY A 116 -23.00 -28.38 3.50
CA GLY A 116 -22.34 -28.01 2.25
C GLY A 116 -21.60 -26.66 2.25
N LYS A 117 -21.53 -25.97 3.38
CA LYS A 117 -20.83 -24.68 3.51
C LYS A 117 -20.03 -24.60 4.81
N ALA A 118 -18.89 -23.94 4.75
CA ALA A 118 -18.03 -23.73 5.93
C ALA A 118 -17.39 -22.33 5.91
N THR A 119 -17.17 -21.78 7.08
CA THR A 119 -16.32 -20.61 7.26
C THR A 119 -14.85 -20.95 7.14
N ALA A 120 -13.98 -19.95 6.91
CA ALA A 120 -12.54 -20.14 6.87
C ALA A 120 -11.99 -20.80 8.15
N LYS A 121 -12.56 -20.49 9.32
CA LYS A 121 -12.15 -21.09 10.60
C LYS A 121 -12.48 -22.58 10.71
N GLU A 122 -13.58 -23.01 10.12
CA GLU A 122 -13.97 -24.43 10.11
C GLU A 122 -13.14 -25.25 9.12
N LEU A 123 -12.58 -24.58 8.09
CA LEU A 123 -11.71 -25.19 7.09
C LEU A 123 -10.22 -25.12 7.45
N ASP A 124 -9.88 -24.45 8.57
CA ASP A 124 -8.49 -24.27 8.97
C ASP A 124 -7.87 -25.62 9.40
N LEU A 125 -6.73 -25.94 8.82
CA LEU A 125 -5.95 -27.14 9.16
C LEU A 125 -5.12 -27.00 10.42
N TRP A 126 -5.01 -25.78 10.94
CA TRP A 126 -4.16 -25.43 12.07
C TRP A 126 -4.97 -25.24 13.34
N ALA A 127 -4.42 -25.68 14.45
CA ALA A 127 -4.99 -25.38 15.76
C ALA A 127 -4.93 -23.85 16.03
N ALA A 128 -5.93 -23.35 16.72
CA ALA A 128 -5.94 -21.95 17.13
C ALA A 128 -4.70 -21.64 17.99
N TYR A 129 -4.03 -20.53 17.68
CA TYR A 129 -2.86 -20.09 18.40
C TYR A 129 -3.28 -19.19 19.58
N GLU A 130 -2.87 -19.56 20.79
CA GLU A 130 -3.13 -18.76 21.99
C GLU A 130 -2.01 -17.74 22.21
N ASN A 131 -2.36 -16.46 22.11
CA ASN A 131 -1.47 -15.36 22.47
C ASN A 131 -1.59 -15.08 23.98
N LYS A 132 -0.55 -15.43 24.74
CA LYS A 132 -0.60 -15.39 26.22
C LYS A 132 -0.52 -13.97 26.81
N ASN A 133 0.03 -13.00 26.08
CA ASN A 133 0.26 -11.64 26.59
C ASN A 133 -0.41 -10.59 25.70
N HIS A 134 0.28 -10.15 24.65
CA HIS A 134 -0.19 -9.14 23.72
C HIS A 134 -0.51 -9.77 22.38
N PHE A 135 -1.46 -9.18 21.70
CA PHE A 135 -1.75 -9.46 20.30
C PHE A 135 -1.88 -8.13 19.57
N TRP A 136 -0.81 -7.72 18.89
CA TRP A 136 -0.73 -6.41 18.27
C TRP A 136 -1.52 -6.33 16.99
N ASN A 137 -2.38 -5.33 16.91
CA ASN A 137 -3.19 -5.02 15.75
C ASN A 137 -3.04 -3.55 15.36
N MET A 138 -3.35 -3.24 14.11
CA MET A 138 -3.43 -1.87 13.61
C MET A 138 -4.80 -1.65 12.98
N ALA A 139 -5.51 -0.63 13.41
CA ALA A 139 -6.74 -0.16 12.78
C ALA A 139 -6.43 1.10 11.97
N ILE A 140 -6.95 1.16 10.75
CA ILE A 140 -6.82 2.29 9.85
C ILE A 140 -8.22 2.74 9.46
N ASP A 141 -8.54 4.00 9.73
CA ASP A 141 -9.81 4.59 9.33
C ASP A 141 -9.78 4.91 7.83
N LEU A 142 -10.41 4.05 7.04
CA LEU A 142 -10.48 4.22 5.59
C LEU A 142 -11.44 5.34 5.18
N ASN A 143 -12.43 5.70 6.01
CA ASN A 143 -13.32 6.83 5.74
C ASN A 143 -12.56 8.17 5.81
N ALA A 144 -11.56 8.25 6.68
CA ALA A 144 -10.70 9.44 6.80
C ALA A 144 -9.51 9.42 5.82
N CYS A 145 -9.25 8.31 5.14
CA CYS A 145 -8.09 8.17 4.26
C CYS A 145 -8.32 8.88 2.92
N ILE A 146 -7.48 9.87 2.62
CA ILE A 146 -7.48 10.61 1.34
C ILE A 146 -6.33 10.21 0.41
N GLY A 147 -5.59 9.15 0.72
CA GLY A 147 -4.48 8.67 -0.10
C GLY A 147 -3.26 9.59 -0.14
N CYS A 148 -3.07 10.49 0.84
CA CYS A 148 -2.02 11.52 0.83
C CYS A 148 -0.57 10.99 0.91
N GLY A 149 -0.36 9.72 1.28
CA GLY A 149 0.97 9.10 1.36
C GLY A 149 1.80 9.44 2.61
N SER A 150 1.31 10.26 3.53
CA SER A 150 2.06 10.65 4.75
C SER A 150 2.48 9.43 5.58
N CYS A 151 1.64 8.41 5.68
CA CYS A 151 1.94 7.16 6.38
C CYS A 151 3.09 6.39 5.72
N VAL A 152 3.20 6.43 4.38
CA VAL A 152 4.31 5.79 3.63
C VAL A 152 5.62 6.50 3.94
N ILE A 153 5.62 7.83 3.94
CA ILE A 153 6.81 8.65 4.27
C ILE A 153 7.21 8.43 5.73
N SER A 154 6.25 8.45 6.65
CA SER A 154 6.52 8.19 8.08
C SER A 154 7.10 6.80 8.32
N CYS A 155 6.58 5.77 7.63
CA CYS A 155 7.12 4.42 7.71
C CYS A 155 8.57 4.36 7.17
N THR A 156 8.84 5.06 6.07
CA THR A 156 10.18 5.12 5.46
C THR A 156 11.19 5.78 6.41
N ALA A 157 10.83 6.89 7.03
CA ALA A 157 11.67 7.61 7.98
C ALA A 157 11.90 6.80 9.28
N GLU A 158 10.83 6.27 9.87
CA GLU A 158 10.89 5.53 11.14
C GLU A 158 11.73 4.23 11.02
N ASN A 159 11.63 3.54 9.90
CA ASN A 159 12.21 2.20 9.73
C ASN A 159 13.44 2.16 8.84
N ASN A 160 14.07 3.28 8.53
CA ASN A 160 15.22 3.37 7.64
C ASN A 160 15.01 2.60 6.32
N VAL A 161 13.80 2.73 5.74
CA VAL A 161 13.49 2.08 4.47
C VAL A 161 14.22 2.80 3.34
N PRO A 162 14.97 2.10 2.48
CA PRO A 162 15.67 2.75 1.38
C PRO A 162 14.72 3.43 0.40
N VAL A 163 15.07 4.63 -0.04
CA VAL A 163 14.40 5.33 -1.15
C VAL A 163 15.15 5.00 -2.44
N VAL A 164 14.48 4.34 -3.37
CA VAL A 164 15.12 3.76 -4.56
C VAL A 164 14.76 4.47 -5.87
N GLY A 165 13.81 5.40 -5.84
CA GLY A 165 13.38 6.17 -6.99
C GLY A 165 12.52 5.39 -8.00
N LYS A 166 12.02 6.13 -8.99
CA LYS A 166 11.04 5.65 -9.98
C LYS A 166 11.59 4.53 -10.89
N ASP A 167 12.86 4.55 -11.21
CA ASP A 167 13.45 3.58 -12.14
C ASP A 167 13.53 2.18 -11.52
N GLU A 168 13.84 2.08 -10.24
CA GLU A 168 13.80 0.81 -9.51
C GLU A 168 12.34 0.34 -9.30
N VAL A 169 11.40 1.26 -9.07
CA VAL A 169 9.96 0.91 -9.01
C VAL A 169 9.48 0.34 -10.34
N ARG A 170 9.87 0.91 -11.48
CA ARG A 170 9.55 0.38 -12.83
C ARG A 170 10.11 -1.04 -13.05
N ARG A 171 11.22 -1.37 -12.39
CA ARG A 171 11.85 -2.69 -12.43
C ARG A 171 11.30 -3.66 -11.38
N SER A 172 10.20 -3.30 -10.71
CA SER A 172 9.61 -4.06 -9.58
C SER A 172 10.58 -4.26 -8.41
N ARG A 173 11.40 -3.25 -8.12
CA ARG A 173 12.37 -3.24 -7.04
C ARG A 173 12.09 -2.14 -6.02
N GLU A 174 10.81 -1.74 -5.89
CA GLU A 174 10.42 -0.80 -4.84
C GLU A 174 10.75 -1.34 -3.45
N MET A 175 11.08 -0.43 -2.53
CA MET A 175 11.43 -0.78 -1.14
C MET A 175 10.41 -0.33 -0.10
N HIS A 176 9.38 0.39 -0.46
CA HIS A 176 8.34 0.81 0.47
C HIS A 176 7.71 -0.39 1.19
N TRP A 177 7.71 -0.37 2.52
CA TRP A 177 7.05 -1.39 3.34
C TRP A 177 5.54 -1.27 3.35
N MET A 178 5.06 -0.06 3.07
CA MET A 178 3.65 0.27 2.93
C MET A 178 3.43 0.93 1.56
N ARG A 179 2.34 0.56 0.88
CA ARG A 179 1.86 1.26 -0.30
C ARG A 179 0.39 1.62 -0.08
N ILE A 180 -0.14 2.54 -0.87
CA ILE A 180 -1.56 2.85 -0.88
C ILE A 180 -2.13 2.36 -2.19
N ASP A 181 -2.97 1.34 -2.12
CA ASP A 181 -3.70 0.82 -3.27
C ASP A 181 -5.00 1.60 -3.46
N ARG A 182 -5.43 1.76 -4.70
CA ARG A 182 -6.71 2.35 -5.08
C ARG A 182 -7.59 1.28 -5.69
N TYR A 183 -8.79 1.13 -5.14
CA TYR A 183 -9.80 0.22 -5.67
C TYR A 183 -11.01 1.05 -6.08
N TYR A 184 -11.53 0.73 -7.26
CA TYR A 184 -12.65 1.44 -7.85
C TYR A 184 -13.87 0.55 -7.82
N SER A 185 -15.03 1.16 -7.64
CA SER A 185 -16.34 0.52 -7.74
C SER A 185 -17.31 1.41 -8.50
N SER A 186 -18.39 0.83 -9.00
CA SER A 186 -19.48 1.56 -9.64
C SER A 186 -20.80 0.81 -9.46
N ASP A 187 -21.88 1.44 -9.83
CA ASP A 187 -23.24 0.84 -9.82
C ASP A 187 -23.53 -0.04 -11.05
N MET A 188 -22.54 -0.27 -11.91
CA MET A 188 -22.73 -1.13 -13.09
C MET A 188 -22.90 -2.59 -12.68
N ASN A 189 -23.99 -3.21 -13.13
CA ASN A 189 -24.25 -4.62 -12.87
C ASN A 189 -23.56 -5.56 -13.88
N GLU A 190 -23.42 -6.82 -13.48
CA GLU A 190 -22.76 -7.86 -14.25
C GLU A 190 -23.44 -8.14 -15.60
N GLU A 191 -24.76 -8.12 -15.64
CA GLU A 191 -25.53 -8.39 -16.87
C GLU A 191 -25.28 -7.36 -17.98
N VAL A 192 -25.11 -6.09 -17.60
CA VAL A 192 -24.79 -5.01 -18.54
C VAL A 192 -23.36 -5.17 -19.07
N ALA A 193 -22.42 -5.50 -18.20
CA ALA A 193 -21.02 -5.70 -18.60
C ALA A 193 -20.85 -6.92 -19.53
N GLU A 194 -21.62 -7.99 -19.35
CA GLU A 194 -21.60 -9.18 -20.19
C GLU A 194 -22.17 -8.94 -21.60
N LYS A 195 -23.22 -8.16 -21.72
CA LYS A 195 -23.86 -7.82 -23.03
C LYS A 195 -22.90 -7.10 -23.97
N ASP A 196 -21.90 -6.43 -23.44
CA ASP A 196 -20.88 -5.76 -24.23
C ASP A 196 -19.81 -6.69 -24.84
N GLY A 197 -19.95 -8.01 -24.68
CA GLY A 197 -19.13 -9.02 -25.35
C GLY A 197 -17.67 -9.05 -24.92
N VAL A 198 -17.37 -8.67 -23.69
CA VAL A 198 -15.99 -8.56 -23.19
C VAL A 198 -15.58 -9.85 -22.47
N GLY A 199 -14.33 -10.26 -22.65
CA GLY A 199 -13.75 -11.43 -21.95
C GLY A 199 -13.82 -11.33 -20.43
N ALA A 200 -13.75 -12.47 -19.74
CA ALA A 200 -14.02 -12.59 -18.30
C ALA A 200 -13.26 -11.61 -17.38
N ILE A 201 -12.04 -11.22 -17.72
CA ILE A 201 -11.24 -10.27 -16.93
C ILE A 201 -11.66 -8.82 -17.21
N ASP A 202 -11.87 -8.49 -18.48
CA ASP A 202 -12.24 -7.14 -18.90
C ASP A 202 -13.65 -6.75 -18.43
N LYS A 203 -14.52 -7.74 -18.22
CA LYS A 203 -15.83 -7.55 -17.59
C LYS A 203 -15.73 -6.89 -16.22
N PHE A 204 -14.88 -7.42 -15.35
CA PHE A 204 -14.68 -6.84 -14.02
C PHE A 204 -14.10 -5.43 -14.06
N LEU A 205 -13.15 -5.19 -14.94
CA LEU A 205 -12.59 -3.84 -15.12
C LEU A 205 -13.68 -2.84 -15.59
N LYS A 206 -14.58 -3.26 -16.49
CA LYS A 206 -15.70 -2.42 -16.92
C LYS A 206 -16.72 -2.16 -15.82
N MET A 207 -16.96 -3.13 -14.94
CA MET A 207 -17.83 -2.96 -13.79
C MET A 207 -17.26 -1.97 -12.77
N GLU A 208 -15.94 -2.07 -12.54
CA GLU A 208 -15.26 -1.19 -11.59
C GLU A 208 -15.07 0.22 -12.15
N VAL A 209 -14.78 0.33 -13.45
CA VAL A 209 -14.48 1.59 -14.15
C VAL A 209 -15.26 1.69 -15.46
N PRO A 210 -16.58 1.95 -15.40
CA PRO A 210 -17.36 2.13 -16.61
C PRO A 210 -16.95 3.39 -17.39
N SER A 211 -17.36 3.46 -18.65
CA SER A 211 -17.13 4.65 -19.49
C SER A 211 -17.86 5.90 -19.01
N SER A 212 -18.91 5.76 -18.20
CA SER A 212 -19.61 6.83 -17.50
C SER A 212 -18.84 7.21 -16.24
N ALA A 213 -18.42 8.46 -16.12
CA ALA A 213 -17.65 8.94 -14.96
C ALA A 213 -18.51 9.26 -13.72
N ASP A 214 -19.83 9.22 -13.84
CA ASP A 214 -20.73 9.81 -12.83
C ASP A 214 -20.97 8.88 -11.63
N THR A 215 -20.65 7.59 -11.76
CA THR A 215 -20.96 6.56 -10.76
C THR A 215 -19.69 5.87 -10.20
N ILE A 216 -18.51 6.41 -10.46
CA ILE A 216 -17.27 5.78 -10.04
C ILE A 216 -16.89 6.26 -8.64
N GLU A 217 -16.77 5.30 -7.72
CA GLU A 217 -16.24 5.51 -6.38
C GLU A 217 -14.80 4.98 -6.28
N VAL A 218 -14.03 5.53 -5.35
CA VAL A 218 -12.64 5.12 -5.12
C VAL A 218 -12.36 5.00 -3.62
N VAL A 219 -11.74 3.89 -3.24
CA VAL A 219 -11.25 3.66 -1.88
C VAL A 219 -9.74 3.58 -1.89
N PHE A 220 -9.11 4.35 -1.00
CA PHE A 220 -7.68 4.27 -0.73
C PHE A 220 -7.42 3.27 0.39
N GLN A 221 -6.65 2.25 0.12
CA GLN A 221 -6.33 1.23 1.10
C GLN A 221 -4.82 1.14 1.34
N PRO A 222 -4.32 1.60 2.49
CA PRO A 222 -2.95 1.36 2.90
C PRO A 222 -2.68 -0.13 3.11
N ILE A 223 -1.72 -0.67 2.37
CA ILE A 223 -1.37 -2.10 2.40
C ILE A 223 0.05 -2.27 2.91
N MET A 224 0.18 -3.07 3.96
CA MET A 224 1.44 -3.48 4.58
C MET A 224 1.39 -4.95 4.97
N CYS A 225 2.43 -5.46 5.64
CA CYS A 225 2.39 -6.82 6.18
C CYS A 225 1.19 -6.98 7.13
N GLN A 226 0.38 -7.99 6.89
CA GLN A 226 -0.81 -8.29 7.70
C GLN A 226 -0.47 -9.14 8.93
N HIS A 227 0.79 -9.44 9.17
CA HIS A 227 1.25 -10.26 10.29
C HIS A 227 0.40 -11.52 10.49
N CYS A 228 0.13 -12.24 9.38
CA CYS A 228 -0.75 -13.39 9.34
C CYS A 228 -0.38 -14.43 10.40
N ASN A 229 -1.37 -14.97 11.10
CA ASN A 229 -1.16 -16.01 12.12
C ASN A 229 -0.58 -17.30 11.52
N HIS A 230 -1.08 -17.72 10.36
CA HIS A 230 -0.58 -18.86 9.57
C HIS A 230 0.04 -18.30 8.28
N ALA A 231 1.23 -17.72 8.43
CA ALA A 231 1.85 -16.94 7.37
C ALA A 231 2.47 -17.83 6.29
N PRO A 232 2.00 -17.76 5.04
CA PRO A 232 2.55 -18.58 3.94
C PRO A 232 4.00 -18.21 3.59
N CYS A 233 4.49 -17.09 4.07
CA CYS A 233 5.89 -16.69 3.93
C CYS A 233 6.82 -17.36 4.95
N GLU A 234 6.30 -17.92 6.03
CA GLU A 234 7.09 -18.62 7.04
C GLU A 234 7.45 -20.02 6.59
N THR A 235 6.47 -20.75 6.06
CA THR A 235 6.62 -22.15 5.66
C THR A 235 7.62 -22.37 4.52
N VAL A 236 7.88 -21.36 3.70
CA VAL A 236 8.78 -21.43 2.54
C VAL A 236 10.18 -20.88 2.80
N CYS A 237 10.46 -20.42 4.02
CA CYS A 237 11.78 -19.91 4.35
C CYS A 237 12.73 -21.06 4.74
N PRO A 238 13.79 -21.36 3.95
CA PRO A 238 14.65 -22.52 4.20
C PRO A 238 15.52 -22.37 5.44
N VAL A 239 15.66 -21.15 5.97
CA VAL A 239 16.52 -20.83 7.12
C VAL A 239 15.75 -20.26 8.31
N LEU A 240 14.43 -20.32 8.31
CA LEU A 240 13.59 -19.76 9.37
C LEU A 240 13.89 -18.28 9.68
N ALA A 241 14.23 -17.49 8.66
CA ALA A 241 14.44 -16.05 8.81
C ALA A 241 13.12 -15.31 8.96
N THR A 242 12.00 -15.92 8.55
CA THR A 242 10.65 -15.42 8.78
C THR A 242 10.01 -16.28 9.87
N THR A 243 9.70 -15.66 11.00
CA THR A 243 9.23 -16.33 12.21
C THR A 243 8.06 -15.57 12.83
N HIS A 244 7.30 -16.24 13.67
CA HIS A 244 6.19 -15.65 14.41
C HIS A 244 6.56 -15.39 15.86
N SER A 245 6.24 -14.19 16.38
CA SER A 245 6.42 -13.89 17.80
C SER A 245 5.24 -14.38 18.61
N LEU A 246 5.44 -14.53 19.93
CA LEU A 246 4.38 -14.86 20.89
C LEU A 246 3.32 -13.73 21.03
N GLU A 247 3.52 -12.61 20.39
CA GLU A 247 2.66 -11.43 20.43
C GLU A 247 1.93 -11.17 19.10
N GLY A 248 1.86 -12.18 18.25
CA GLY A 248 1.15 -12.09 16.97
C GLY A 248 1.91 -11.39 15.86
N LEU A 249 3.21 -11.10 16.01
CA LEU A 249 3.98 -10.41 14.98
C LEU A 249 4.75 -11.39 14.12
N ASN A 250 4.54 -11.33 12.81
CA ASN A 250 5.44 -11.97 11.85
C ASN A 250 6.73 -11.16 11.77
N GLN A 251 7.85 -11.76 12.11
CA GLN A 251 9.15 -11.14 12.19
C GLN A 251 10.01 -11.51 10.98
N MET A 252 10.95 -10.63 10.65
CA MET A 252 11.98 -10.87 9.65
C MET A 252 13.37 -10.74 10.29
N THR A 253 14.04 -11.88 10.47
CA THR A 253 15.40 -11.94 10.99
C THR A 253 16.39 -11.78 9.83
N TYR A 254 16.69 -10.53 9.46
CA TYR A 254 17.44 -10.22 8.24
C TYR A 254 18.89 -10.72 8.25
N ASN A 255 19.55 -10.84 9.40
CA ASN A 255 20.90 -11.42 9.50
C ASN A 255 20.92 -12.95 9.33
N ARG A 256 19.77 -13.61 9.34
CA ARG A 256 19.62 -15.03 9.00
C ARG A 256 19.17 -15.24 7.55
N CYS A 257 18.64 -14.20 6.92
CA CYS A 257 18.12 -14.27 5.56
C CYS A 257 19.23 -14.51 4.53
N ILE A 258 19.04 -15.49 3.66
CA ILE A 258 19.94 -15.82 2.54
C ILE A 258 19.40 -15.37 1.17
N GLY A 259 18.27 -14.66 1.14
CA GLY A 259 17.75 -14.00 -0.06
C GLY A 259 17.11 -14.90 -1.10
N THR A 260 16.52 -16.05 -0.74
CA THR A 260 15.81 -16.91 -1.69
C THR A 260 14.58 -16.25 -2.30
N ARG A 261 14.00 -15.23 -1.66
CA ARG A 261 12.82 -14.44 -2.09
C ARG A 261 11.52 -15.23 -2.23
N TYR A 262 11.51 -16.51 -1.93
CA TYR A 262 10.28 -17.31 -2.02
C TYR A 262 9.17 -16.75 -1.09
N CYS A 263 9.52 -16.20 0.05
CA CYS A 263 8.58 -15.54 0.95
C CYS A 263 7.87 -14.32 0.31
N ALA A 264 8.51 -13.63 -0.65
CA ALA A 264 7.87 -12.56 -1.42
C ALA A 264 6.87 -13.14 -2.44
N ASN A 265 7.22 -14.23 -3.10
CA ASN A 265 6.33 -14.90 -4.05
C ASN A 265 5.07 -15.44 -3.36
N ASN A 266 5.23 -16.01 -2.17
CA ASN A 266 4.12 -16.56 -1.38
C ASN A 266 3.28 -15.52 -0.64
N CYS A 267 3.74 -14.27 -0.54
CA CYS A 267 2.95 -13.22 0.12
C CYS A 267 1.75 -12.84 -0.76
N PRO A 268 0.49 -13.07 -0.33
CA PRO A 268 -0.68 -12.68 -1.11
C PRO A 268 -0.82 -11.14 -1.23
N TYR A 269 -0.33 -10.41 -0.24
CA TYR A 269 -0.37 -8.94 -0.20
C TYR A 269 0.78 -8.28 -0.96
N LYS A 270 1.79 -9.06 -1.39
CA LYS A 270 2.97 -8.54 -2.12
C LYS A 270 3.66 -7.38 -1.40
N VAL A 271 3.94 -7.56 -0.11
CA VAL A 271 4.50 -6.51 0.77
C VAL A 271 5.88 -6.83 1.32
N ARG A 272 6.55 -7.82 0.77
CA ARG A 272 7.91 -8.19 1.14
C ARG A 272 8.89 -7.64 0.11
N ARG A 273 9.95 -6.98 0.60
CA ARG A 273 10.92 -6.25 -0.22
C ARG A 273 12.28 -6.92 -0.16
N PHE A 274 13.01 -6.85 -1.25
CA PHE A 274 14.35 -7.43 -1.36
C PHE A 274 15.39 -6.35 -1.62
N ASN A 275 16.48 -6.37 -0.85
CA ASN A 275 17.60 -5.46 -1.03
C ASN A 275 18.47 -5.94 -2.19
N TRP A 276 18.20 -5.51 -3.38
CA TRP A 276 18.95 -5.86 -4.59
C TRP A 276 20.35 -5.29 -4.58
N PHE A 277 20.48 -4.11 -4.00
CA PHE A 277 21.73 -3.36 -3.93
C PHE A 277 21.93 -2.84 -2.51
N ARG A 278 23.15 -2.38 -2.24
CA ARG A 278 23.44 -1.65 -1.02
C ARG A 278 23.03 -0.18 -1.23
N TYR A 279 21.74 0.08 -1.30
CA TYR A 279 21.16 1.39 -1.66
C TYR A 279 21.73 2.55 -0.85
N ASN A 280 22.10 2.30 0.37
CA ASN A 280 22.59 3.26 1.34
C ASN A 280 24.09 3.61 1.18
N GLU A 281 24.85 2.88 0.39
CA GLU A 281 26.27 3.16 0.10
C GLU A 281 26.54 3.24 -1.41
N ASN A 282 25.50 3.17 -2.23
CA ASN A 282 25.65 3.18 -3.67
C ASN A 282 25.55 4.62 -4.21
N VAL A 283 26.68 5.15 -4.66
CA VAL A 283 26.78 6.51 -5.21
C VAL A 283 26.20 6.65 -6.64
N GLU A 284 25.92 5.53 -7.30
CA GLU A 284 25.36 5.50 -8.66
C GLU A 284 23.84 5.74 -8.70
N PHE A 285 23.15 5.56 -7.56
CA PHE A 285 21.75 5.90 -7.47
C PHE A 285 21.58 7.40 -7.21
N ASP A 286 20.64 8.02 -7.93
CA ASP A 286 20.28 9.45 -7.79
C ASP A 286 19.87 9.83 -6.35
N PHE A 287 19.50 8.84 -5.57
CA PHE A 287 19.00 8.97 -4.20
C PHE A 287 19.97 8.37 -3.18
N ASN A 288 21.24 8.65 -3.33
CA ASN A 288 22.22 8.27 -2.32
C ASN A 288 21.90 8.98 -0.99
N MET A 289 21.23 8.25 -0.09
CA MET A 289 20.84 8.73 1.24
C MET A 289 22.00 8.75 2.23
N TYR A 290 23.23 8.41 1.78
CA TYR A 290 24.40 8.27 2.62
C TYR A 290 25.45 9.37 2.42
N ASP A 291 25.05 10.47 1.83
CA ASP A 291 25.80 11.70 2.08
C ASP A 291 25.63 12.11 3.57
N ASP A 292 26.44 13.05 4.04
CA ASP A 292 26.43 13.41 5.45
C ASP A 292 25.07 13.91 5.94
N LEU A 293 24.28 14.56 5.08
CA LEU A 293 22.93 15.00 5.39
C LEU A 293 21.94 13.82 5.47
N GLY A 294 22.05 12.87 4.54
CA GLY A 294 21.20 11.68 4.52
C GLY A 294 21.41 10.79 5.75
N LYS A 295 22.63 10.71 6.26
CA LYS A 295 22.92 9.98 7.50
C LYS A 295 22.25 10.60 8.73
N MET A 296 22.04 11.89 8.74
CA MET A 296 21.43 12.61 9.87
C MET A 296 19.95 12.29 10.05
N VAL A 297 19.25 11.80 9.03
CA VAL A 297 17.81 11.46 9.09
C VAL A 297 17.56 9.99 9.45
N LEU A 298 18.61 9.18 9.58
CA LEU A 298 18.47 7.78 9.96
C LEU A 298 18.08 7.64 11.42
N ASN A 299 17.08 6.77 11.67
CA ASN A 299 16.66 6.40 13.02
C ASN A 299 17.73 5.50 13.66
N PRO A 300 18.38 5.91 14.76
CA PRO A 300 19.41 5.13 15.41
C PRO A 300 18.90 3.83 16.07
N ASP A 301 17.59 3.75 16.36
CA ASP A 301 16.96 2.58 16.97
C ASP A 301 16.71 1.45 15.98
N VAL A 302 16.89 1.70 14.69
CA VAL A 302 16.60 0.74 13.63
C VAL A 302 17.82 0.47 12.76
N THR A 303 18.19 -0.80 12.67
CA THR A 303 19.30 -1.22 11.82
C THR A 303 19.00 -1.00 10.34
N VAL A 304 19.96 -0.47 9.62
CA VAL A 304 19.97 -0.43 8.15
C VAL A 304 20.36 -1.82 7.64
N ARG A 305 19.52 -2.39 6.77
CA ARG A 305 19.69 -3.76 6.28
C ARG A 305 20.68 -3.79 5.12
N SER A 306 21.38 -4.90 5.02
CA SER A 306 22.37 -5.11 3.99
C SER A 306 21.77 -5.60 2.67
N ARG A 307 22.57 -5.60 1.60
CA ARG A 307 22.22 -6.25 0.33
C ARG A 307 21.91 -7.74 0.54
N GLY A 308 20.95 -8.25 -0.23
CA GLY A 308 20.66 -9.68 -0.30
C GLY A 308 19.69 -10.19 0.75
N VAL A 309 19.09 -9.31 1.55
CA VAL A 309 18.12 -9.69 2.58
C VAL A 309 16.73 -9.16 2.24
N MET A 310 15.73 -9.82 2.82
CA MET A 310 14.33 -9.39 2.71
C MET A 310 13.98 -8.41 3.83
N GLU A 311 13.11 -7.46 3.50
CA GLU A 311 12.51 -6.50 4.44
C GLU A 311 10.99 -6.53 4.37
N LYS A 312 10.35 -6.12 5.44
CA LYS A 312 8.90 -5.93 5.52
C LYS A 312 8.52 -5.11 6.75
N CYS A 313 7.27 -4.68 6.84
CA CYS A 313 6.72 -4.04 8.04
C CYS A 313 7.01 -4.87 9.31
N SER A 314 7.60 -4.22 10.30
CA SER A 314 7.90 -4.79 11.62
C SER A 314 6.89 -4.40 12.68
N MET A 315 5.78 -3.71 12.32
CA MET A 315 4.86 -3.04 13.25
C MET A 315 5.56 -2.01 14.15
N CYS A 316 6.64 -1.39 13.65
CA CYS A 316 7.51 -0.48 14.42
C CYS A 316 7.90 -1.08 15.78
N ILE A 317 8.44 -2.30 15.77
CA ILE A 317 8.77 -3.08 16.98
C ILE A 317 9.62 -2.29 17.98
N GLN A 318 10.51 -1.42 17.51
CA GLN A 318 11.32 -0.54 18.36
C GLN A 318 10.44 0.36 19.25
N ARG A 319 9.33 0.88 18.72
CA ARG A 319 8.38 1.71 19.49
C ARG A 319 7.58 0.87 20.47
N ILE A 320 7.17 -0.34 20.08
CA ILE A 320 6.50 -1.29 20.98
C ILE A 320 7.41 -1.62 22.16
N GLN A 321 8.68 -1.90 21.89
CA GLN A 321 9.64 -2.23 22.96
C GLN A 321 9.92 -1.03 23.86
N ALA A 322 10.00 0.18 23.31
CA ALA A 322 10.14 1.40 24.10
C ALA A 322 8.93 1.59 25.05
N GLY A 323 7.70 1.45 24.53
CA GLY A 323 6.48 1.52 25.34
C GLY A 323 6.45 0.48 26.47
N LYS A 324 6.85 -0.77 26.18
CA LYS A 324 6.97 -1.83 27.20
C LYS A 324 8.01 -1.50 28.27
N LEU A 325 9.13 -0.91 27.88
CA LEU A 325 10.18 -0.50 28.81
C LEU A 325 9.67 0.62 29.73
N ASP A 326 8.97 1.59 29.17
CA ASP A 326 8.39 2.69 29.95
C ASP A 326 7.32 2.19 30.94
N ALA A 327 6.46 1.27 30.51
CA ALA A 327 5.49 0.62 31.41
C ALA A 327 6.19 -0.09 32.57
N LYS A 328 7.28 -0.82 32.29
CA LYS A 328 8.08 -1.47 33.36
C LYS A 328 8.71 -0.47 34.31
N LYS A 329 9.28 0.63 33.80
CA LYS A 329 9.85 1.69 34.63
C LYS A 329 8.84 2.34 35.57
N ASN A 330 7.61 2.47 35.09
CA ASN A 330 6.51 3.08 35.84
C ASN A 330 5.74 2.07 36.69
N SER A 331 6.28 0.87 36.92
CA SER A 331 5.66 -0.22 37.67
C SER A 331 4.26 -0.62 37.16
N SER A 332 3.95 -0.28 35.91
CA SER A 332 2.75 -0.71 35.20
C SER A 332 2.99 -2.07 34.55
N ARG A 333 1.95 -2.88 34.42
CA ARG A 333 2.04 -4.06 33.55
C ARG A 333 2.11 -3.59 32.09
N PRO A 334 3.10 -4.02 31.33
CA PRO A 334 3.18 -3.69 29.92
C PRO A 334 2.05 -4.36 29.11
#